data_9e7d16b202470c05c4837c9d5a78bd6f
#
_entry.id   9e7d16b202470c05c4837c9d5a78bd6f
#
_cell.length_a   1.000
_cell.length_b   1.000
_cell.length_c   1.000
_cell.angle_alpha   90.00
_cell.angle_beta   90.00
_cell.angle_gamma   90.00
#
_symmetry.space_group_name_H-M   'P 1'
#
loop_
_entity.id
_entity.type
_entity.pdbx_description
1 polymer ?
#
loop_
_entity_poly.entity_id
_entity_poly.type
_entity_poly.pdbx_seq_one_letter_code
_entity_poly.pdbx_strand_id
1 'polypeptide(L)'
;MNMKQLLALLAALLLIYALPVQAMAEEAEAQAVGTEDPGTEEAAGAEPEEAAGSIFDLLNGSTVTLELDMAAYYLDVMAKAAVDGDLQAGREAEQYRNEIIDQNGSDQVKISFDDLYLLAKLICAEAGSDWLSDDFRLCVGEVVLNRVESPEFPDSISEVVYQKGQYASAGTAAFASLVPSQVCVDAALRLMQGERKMAPSVVFQSDHEQGEIFSMYTDRRLGTTFFCVSPNQELYPIPED
;
A
#
# COMPACT_ATOMS: atom_id res chain seq x y z
N MET A 1 -24.55 -2.13 -5.15
CA MET A 1 -25.17 -2.51 -3.86
C MET A 1 -25.64 -1.23 -3.21
N ASN A 2 -26.86 -1.10 -2.68
CA ASN A 2 -27.30 0.14 -2.07
C ASN A 2 -26.87 0.18 -0.59
N MET A 3 -26.81 1.39 0.00
CA MET A 3 -26.35 1.63 1.38
C MET A 3 -27.05 0.75 2.43
N LYS A 4 -28.29 0.32 2.19
CA LYS A 4 -29.03 -0.61 3.07
C LYS A 4 -28.50 -2.03 3.01
N GLN A 5 -27.98 -2.46 1.87
CA GLN A 5 -27.34 -3.79 1.71
C GLN A 5 -25.95 -3.81 2.32
N LEU A 6 -25.21 -2.70 2.25
CA LEU A 6 -23.91 -2.55 2.90
C LEU A 6 -24.04 -2.57 4.44
N LEU A 7 -25.03 -1.85 4.99
CA LEU A 7 -25.34 -1.84 6.42
C LEU A 7 -25.77 -3.21 6.94
N ALA A 8 -26.51 -3.98 6.13
CA ALA A 8 -26.90 -5.34 6.50
C ALA A 8 -25.72 -6.31 6.50
N LEU A 9 -24.75 -6.16 5.59
CA LEU A 9 -23.52 -6.95 5.55
C LEU A 9 -22.58 -6.62 6.73
N LEU A 10 -22.43 -5.34 7.07
CA LEU A 10 -21.69 -4.88 8.25
C LEU A 10 -22.31 -5.38 9.55
N ALA A 11 -23.65 -5.35 9.67
CA ALA A 11 -24.35 -5.91 10.83
C ALA A 11 -24.16 -7.43 10.96
N ALA A 12 -24.11 -8.15 9.85
CA ALA A 12 -23.87 -9.61 9.84
C ALA A 12 -22.40 -9.94 10.22
N LEU A 13 -21.42 -9.14 9.79
CA LEU A 13 -20.01 -9.28 10.18
C LEU A 13 -19.81 -8.99 11.68
N LEU A 14 -20.44 -7.97 12.22
CA LEU A 14 -20.39 -7.65 13.66
C LEU A 14 -20.98 -8.76 14.54
N LEU A 15 -22.02 -9.45 14.06
CA LEU A 15 -22.61 -10.61 14.76
C LEU A 15 -21.66 -11.81 14.80
N ILE A 16 -20.83 -12.03 13.78
CA ILE A 16 -19.87 -13.14 13.72
C ILE A 16 -18.69 -12.93 14.69
N TYR A 17 -18.28 -11.66 14.90
CA TYR A 17 -17.20 -11.33 15.83
C TYR A 17 -17.66 -11.11 17.29
N ALA A 18 -18.94 -10.86 17.54
CA ALA A 18 -19.47 -10.67 18.90
C ALA A 18 -19.72 -11.99 19.67
N LEU A 19 -19.95 -13.09 18.97
CA LEU A 19 -20.23 -14.39 19.61
C LEU A 19 -19.10 -14.99 20.46
N PRO A 20 -17.80 -14.86 20.14
CA PRO A 20 -16.75 -15.39 21.00
C PRO A 20 -16.46 -14.55 22.24
N VAL A 21 -16.80 -13.24 22.25
CA VAL A 21 -16.55 -12.36 23.39
C VAL A 21 -17.57 -12.58 24.51
N GLN A 22 -18.83 -12.87 24.19
CA GLN A 22 -19.83 -13.19 25.22
C GLN A 22 -19.59 -14.55 25.87
N ALA A 23 -19.10 -15.55 25.12
CA ALA A 23 -18.75 -16.84 25.68
C ALA A 23 -17.58 -16.78 26.67
N MET A 24 -16.62 -15.84 26.49
CA MET A 24 -15.51 -15.62 27.40
C MET A 24 -15.90 -14.82 28.65
N ALA A 25 -16.94 -13.99 28.57
CA ALA A 25 -17.45 -13.23 29.72
C ALA A 25 -18.23 -14.12 30.68
N GLU A 26 -18.96 -15.11 30.20
CA GLU A 26 -19.74 -16.03 30.98
C GLU A 26 -18.87 -17.04 31.78
N GLU A 27 -17.71 -17.44 31.24
CA GLU A 27 -16.73 -18.26 31.96
C GLU A 27 -15.97 -17.49 33.07
N ALA A 28 -15.85 -16.15 32.95
CA ALA A 28 -15.19 -15.32 33.94
C ALA A 28 -16.09 -15.05 35.17
N GLU A 29 -17.40 -14.98 35.02
CA GLU A 29 -18.34 -14.82 36.15
C GLU A 29 -18.54 -16.09 36.98
N ALA A 30 -18.30 -17.25 36.41
CA ALA A 30 -18.46 -18.53 37.13
C ALA A 30 -17.31 -18.85 38.11
N GLN A 31 -16.22 -18.11 38.12
CA GLN A 31 -15.04 -18.32 39.03
C GLN A 31 -14.92 -17.31 40.17
N ALA A 32 -15.85 -16.35 40.30
CA ALA A 32 -15.77 -15.28 41.31
C ALA A 32 -16.76 -15.42 42.50
N VAL A 33 -17.22 -16.62 42.82
CA VAL A 33 -18.05 -16.86 44.02
C VAL A 33 -17.27 -17.65 45.05
N GLY A 34 -16.74 -16.95 46.03
CA GLY A 34 -16.25 -17.55 47.25
C GLY A 34 -15.16 -16.75 47.99
N THR A 35 -15.55 -15.77 48.79
CA THR A 35 -15.13 -15.61 50.20
C THR A 35 -15.77 -14.33 50.78
N GLU A 36 -16.58 -14.54 51.82
CA GLU A 36 -17.12 -13.49 52.71
C GLU A 36 -16.05 -13.03 53.69
N ASP A 37 -16.03 -11.76 54.10
CA ASP A 37 -16.35 -11.27 55.45
C ASP A 37 -16.22 -9.73 55.57
N PRO A 38 -16.92 -9.09 56.54
CA PRO A 38 -17.38 -7.71 56.45
C PRO A 38 -16.58 -6.71 57.27
N GLY A 39 -16.60 -5.44 56.91
CA GLY A 39 -16.07 -4.35 57.72
C GLY A 39 -16.50 -2.98 57.22
N THR A 40 -17.46 -2.42 57.92
CA THR A 40 -17.97 -1.03 57.89
C THR A 40 -16.87 0.02 57.94
N GLU A 41 -16.97 1.10 57.15
CA GLU A 41 -16.96 2.50 57.65
C GLU A 41 -17.36 3.50 56.53
N GLU A 42 -18.24 4.38 56.97
CA GLU A 42 -18.78 5.55 56.28
C GLU A 42 -17.70 6.62 56.05
N ALA A 43 -17.60 7.19 54.85
CA ALA A 43 -17.06 8.52 54.66
C ALA A 43 -17.68 9.21 53.43
N ALA A 44 -18.15 10.39 53.69
CA ALA A 44 -18.97 11.29 52.87
C ALA A 44 -18.28 11.77 51.60
N GLY A 45 -19.15 12.00 50.61
CA GLY A 45 -19.22 13.17 49.71
C GLY A 45 -17.96 13.60 49.00
N ALA A 46 -17.86 13.21 47.75
CA ALA A 46 -17.28 14.03 46.69
C ALA A 46 -18.05 13.73 45.41
N GLU A 47 -18.72 14.75 44.88
CA GLU A 47 -19.29 14.70 43.54
C GLU A 47 -18.16 14.52 42.54
N PRO A 48 -18.29 13.65 41.53
CA PRO A 48 -17.31 13.58 40.45
C PRO A 48 -17.63 14.73 39.48
N GLU A 49 -16.81 15.79 39.53
CA GLU A 49 -16.72 16.78 38.48
C GLU A 49 -16.35 16.10 37.13
N GLU A 50 -17.20 16.39 36.18
CA GLU A 50 -17.03 16.41 34.72
C GLU A 50 -15.69 15.99 34.16
N ALA A 51 -15.57 14.73 33.82
CA ALA A 51 -14.70 14.25 32.75
C ALA A 51 -15.49 13.33 31.82
N ALA A 52 -16.65 13.78 31.44
CA ALA A 52 -17.39 13.20 30.32
C ALA A 52 -16.96 13.92 29.04
N GLY A 53 -15.78 13.60 28.53
CA GLY A 53 -15.54 13.71 27.10
C GLY A 53 -16.73 13.01 26.42
N SER A 54 -17.46 13.76 25.60
CA SER A 54 -18.72 13.31 25.02
C SER A 54 -18.52 11.91 24.41
N ILE A 55 -19.43 10.99 24.71
CA ILE A 55 -19.52 9.69 24.00
C ILE A 55 -19.48 9.89 22.48
N PHE A 56 -19.96 11.05 21.99
CA PHE A 56 -19.86 11.46 20.59
C PHE A 56 -18.43 11.73 20.13
N ASP A 57 -17.53 12.25 20.96
CA ASP A 57 -16.12 12.45 20.58
C ASP A 57 -15.36 11.12 20.54
N LEU A 58 -15.69 10.20 21.44
CA LEU A 58 -15.18 8.82 21.42
C LEU A 58 -15.71 8.04 20.20
N LEU A 59 -16.98 8.20 19.85
CA LEU A 59 -17.59 7.55 18.69
C LEU A 59 -17.06 8.14 17.37
N ASN A 60 -16.89 9.45 17.26
CA ASN A 60 -16.32 10.09 16.08
C ASN A 60 -14.84 9.69 15.87
N GLY A 61 -14.04 9.68 16.92
CA GLY A 61 -12.66 9.19 16.85
C GLY A 61 -12.58 7.72 16.43
N SER A 62 -13.45 6.87 16.95
CA SER A 62 -13.51 5.44 16.59
C SER A 62 -13.98 5.23 15.15
N THR A 63 -14.90 6.04 14.64
CA THR A 63 -15.41 5.94 13.26
C THR A 63 -14.30 6.28 12.25
N VAL A 64 -13.58 7.38 12.47
CA VAL A 64 -12.45 7.79 11.61
C VAL A 64 -11.35 6.73 11.60
N THR A 65 -11.03 6.13 12.75
CA THR A 65 -10.02 5.06 12.83
C THR A 65 -10.46 3.83 12.05
N LEU A 66 -11.73 3.39 12.18
CA LEU A 66 -12.27 2.25 11.44
C LEU A 66 -12.26 2.47 9.92
N GLU A 67 -12.52 3.70 9.47
CA GLU A 67 -12.56 4.05 8.06
C GLU A 67 -11.15 4.11 7.46
N LEU A 68 -10.15 4.59 8.21
CA LEU A 68 -8.74 4.52 7.82
C LEU A 68 -8.25 3.07 7.73
N ASP A 69 -8.67 2.20 8.66
CA ASP A 69 -8.37 0.77 8.63
C ASP A 69 -9.01 0.10 7.40
N MET A 70 -10.21 0.54 6.98
CA MET A 70 -10.86 0.04 5.78
C MET A 70 -10.13 0.44 4.50
N ALA A 71 -9.59 1.66 4.41
CA ALA A 71 -8.79 2.07 3.24
C ALA A 71 -7.49 1.26 3.14
N ALA A 72 -6.84 0.94 4.27
CA ALA A 72 -5.69 0.05 4.33
C ALA A 72 -6.07 -1.38 3.95
N TYR A 73 -7.18 -1.89 4.45
CA TYR A 73 -7.71 -3.22 4.09
C TYR A 73 -7.92 -3.36 2.58
N TYR A 74 -8.53 -2.38 1.91
CA TYR A 74 -8.71 -2.45 0.45
C TYR A 74 -7.40 -2.34 -0.31
N LEU A 75 -6.38 -1.68 0.23
CA LEU A 75 -5.04 -1.70 -0.35
C LEU A 75 -4.44 -3.11 -0.30
N ASP A 76 -4.61 -3.83 0.81
CA ASP A 76 -4.18 -5.23 0.93
C ASP A 76 -4.97 -6.14 -0.02
N VAL A 77 -6.27 -5.89 -0.22
CA VAL A 77 -7.09 -6.61 -1.22
C VAL A 77 -6.57 -6.35 -2.64
N MET A 78 -6.20 -5.10 -2.97
CA MET A 78 -5.57 -4.77 -4.26
C MET A 78 -4.25 -5.53 -4.43
N ALA A 79 -3.38 -5.55 -3.42
CA ALA A 79 -2.12 -6.28 -3.46
C ALA A 79 -2.33 -7.78 -3.69
N LYS A 80 -3.27 -8.38 -2.95
CA LYS A 80 -3.61 -9.79 -3.11
C LYS A 80 -4.18 -10.09 -4.49
N ALA A 81 -5.08 -9.26 -5.00
CA ALA A 81 -5.66 -9.40 -6.33
C ALA A 81 -4.57 -9.32 -7.42
N ALA A 82 -3.57 -8.46 -7.25
CA ALA A 82 -2.43 -8.38 -8.17
C ALA A 82 -1.61 -9.67 -8.20
N VAL A 83 -1.33 -10.27 -7.04
CA VAL A 83 -0.62 -11.56 -6.93
C VAL A 83 -1.44 -12.73 -7.49
N ASP A 84 -2.76 -12.71 -7.30
CA ASP A 84 -3.65 -13.75 -7.81
C ASP A 84 -3.95 -13.58 -9.32
N GLY A 85 -3.65 -12.41 -9.90
CA GLY A 85 -3.99 -12.05 -11.27
C GLY A 85 -5.48 -11.76 -11.48
N ASP A 86 -6.21 -11.45 -10.39
CA ASP A 86 -7.64 -11.12 -10.43
C ASP A 86 -7.83 -9.61 -10.66
N LEU A 87 -7.80 -9.22 -11.94
CA LEU A 87 -7.89 -7.82 -12.33
C LEU A 87 -9.24 -7.19 -11.97
N GLN A 88 -10.31 -7.97 -11.92
CA GLN A 88 -11.63 -7.45 -11.55
C GLN A 88 -11.69 -7.12 -10.06
N ALA A 89 -11.30 -8.07 -9.20
CA ALA A 89 -11.27 -7.85 -7.75
C ALA A 89 -10.36 -6.67 -7.37
N GLY A 90 -9.23 -6.51 -8.06
CA GLY A 90 -8.32 -5.40 -7.83
C GLY A 90 -8.94 -4.02 -8.14
N ARG A 91 -9.62 -3.88 -9.28
CA ARG A 91 -10.31 -2.63 -9.66
C ARG A 91 -11.52 -2.33 -8.77
N GLU A 92 -12.25 -3.35 -8.35
CA GLU A 92 -13.34 -3.19 -7.38
C GLU A 92 -12.81 -2.70 -6.02
N ALA A 93 -11.70 -3.26 -5.55
CA ALA A 93 -11.05 -2.83 -4.31
C ALA A 93 -10.53 -1.38 -4.41
N GLU A 94 -9.93 -0.99 -5.54
CA GLU A 94 -9.54 0.40 -5.82
C GLU A 94 -10.73 1.35 -5.70
N GLN A 95 -11.86 1.02 -6.32
CA GLN A 95 -13.05 1.86 -6.27
C GLN A 95 -13.51 2.08 -4.82
N TYR A 96 -13.65 1.00 -4.03
CA TYR A 96 -14.06 1.10 -2.63
C TYR A 96 -13.07 1.90 -1.80
N ARG A 97 -11.78 1.69 -2.00
CA ARG A 97 -10.73 2.45 -1.31
C ARG A 97 -10.83 3.94 -1.60
N ASN A 98 -10.97 4.30 -2.87
CA ASN A 98 -11.05 5.70 -3.29
C ASN A 98 -12.32 6.37 -2.77
N GLU A 99 -13.46 5.68 -2.73
CA GLU A 99 -14.70 6.18 -2.11
C GLU A 99 -14.50 6.49 -0.61
N ILE A 100 -13.79 5.64 0.12
CA ILE A 100 -13.48 5.85 1.55
C ILE A 100 -12.57 7.07 1.73
N ILE A 101 -11.51 7.18 0.93
CA ILE A 101 -10.57 8.32 0.97
C ILE A 101 -11.34 9.64 0.73
N ASP A 102 -12.21 9.68 -0.29
CA ASP A 102 -12.98 10.87 -0.65
C ASP A 102 -14.00 11.26 0.43
N GLN A 103 -14.70 10.28 1.02
CA GLN A 103 -15.68 10.52 2.06
C GLN A 103 -15.08 11.09 3.34
N ASN A 104 -13.83 10.71 3.63
CA ASN A 104 -13.14 11.11 4.86
C ASN A 104 -12.24 12.33 4.68
N GLY A 105 -12.13 12.89 3.47
CA GLY A 105 -11.20 13.99 3.18
C GLY A 105 -9.75 13.63 3.53
N SER A 106 -9.38 12.36 3.37
CA SER A 106 -8.04 11.87 3.71
C SER A 106 -7.02 12.28 2.67
N ASP A 107 -5.83 12.68 3.12
CA ASP A 107 -4.67 12.99 2.26
C ASP A 107 -3.95 11.73 1.75
N GLN A 108 -4.53 10.54 1.91
CA GLN A 108 -3.93 9.30 1.41
C GLN A 108 -3.84 9.31 -0.12
N VAL A 109 -2.69 8.88 -0.62
CA VAL A 109 -2.45 8.76 -2.07
C VAL A 109 -3.43 7.75 -2.67
N LYS A 110 -4.15 8.17 -3.71
CA LYS A 110 -4.96 7.28 -4.54
C LYS A 110 -4.03 6.50 -5.47
N ILE A 111 -4.13 5.18 -5.41
CA ILE A 111 -3.33 4.25 -6.20
C ILE A 111 -4.25 3.60 -7.22
N SER A 112 -3.93 3.72 -8.51
CA SER A 112 -4.58 2.96 -9.58
C SER A 112 -4.16 1.49 -9.51
N PHE A 113 -5.12 0.58 -9.52
CA PHE A 113 -4.82 -0.85 -9.55
C PHE A 113 -4.14 -1.29 -10.86
N ASP A 114 -4.56 -0.72 -11.97
CA ASP A 114 -3.95 -1.05 -13.27
C ASP A 114 -2.49 -0.61 -13.34
N ASP A 115 -2.15 0.56 -12.77
CA ASP A 115 -0.78 1.05 -12.65
C ASP A 115 0.04 0.21 -11.68
N LEU A 116 -0.52 -0.15 -10.52
CA LEU A 116 0.12 -1.06 -9.56
C LEU A 116 0.46 -2.40 -10.22
N TYR A 117 -0.52 -2.99 -10.89
CA TYR A 117 -0.35 -4.28 -11.55
C TYR A 117 0.70 -4.23 -12.64
N LEU A 118 0.68 -3.20 -13.49
CA LEU A 118 1.63 -3.03 -14.59
C LEU A 118 3.05 -2.76 -14.08
N LEU A 119 3.21 -1.89 -13.08
CA LEU A 119 4.51 -1.61 -12.46
C LEU A 119 5.08 -2.88 -11.81
N ALA A 120 4.25 -3.62 -11.05
CA ALA A 120 4.66 -4.89 -10.44
C ALA A 120 5.06 -5.94 -11.49
N LYS A 121 4.35 -6.03 -12.61
CA LYS A 121 4.72 -6.90 -13.74
C LYS A 121 6.08 -6.52 -14.31
N LEU A 122 6.35 -5.23 -14.51
CA LEU A 122 7.62 -4.78 -15.04
C LEU A 122 8.76 -5.08 -14.06
N ILE A 123 8.60 -4.76 -12.79
CA ILE A 123 9.58 -5.12 -11.74
C ILE A 123 9.84 -6.64 -11.76
N CYS A 124 8.78 -7.45 -11.92
CA CYS A 124 8.90 -8.90 -11.97
C CYS A 124 9.64 -9.39 -13.20
N ALA A 125 9.44 -8.77 -14.36
CA ALA A 125 10.12 -9.10 -15.61
C ALA A 125 11.62 -8.78 -15.56
N GLU A 126 11.98 -7.66 -14.92
CA GLU A 126 13.36 -7.15 -14.88
C GLU A 126 14.14 -7.61 -13.62
N ALA A 127 13.45 -7.78 -12.48
CA ALA A 127 14.05 -8.03 -11.17
C ALA A 127 13.33 -9.10 -10.34
N GLY A 128 12.50 -9.95 -10.94
CA GLY A 128 11.64 -10.92 -10.23
C GLY A 128 12.37 -12.14 -9.68
N SER A 129 13.65 -12.32 -9.94
CA SER A 129 14.41 -13.49 -9.46
C SER A 129 14.60 -13.45 -7.94
N ASP A 130 14.43 -14.60 -7.26
CA ASP A 130 14.46 -14.73 -5.80
C ASP A 130 15.78 -14.30 -5.14
N TRP A 131 16.89 -14.38 -5.88
CA TRP A 131 18.20 -13.97 -5.35
C TRP A 131 18.50 -12.49 -5.47
N LEU A 132 17.64 -11.71 -6.14
CA LEU A 132 17.79 -10.24 -6.24
C LEU A 132 17.23 -9.58 -4.99
N SER A 133 17.86 -8.48 -4.58
CA SER A 133 17.46 -7.76 -3.38
C SER A 133 16.21 -6.90 -3.61
N ASP A 134 15.49 -6.59 -2.52
CA ASP A 134 14.37 -5.67 -2.57
C ASP A 134 14.79 -4.26 -2.99
N ASP A 135 15.97 -3.80 -2.56
CA ASP A 135 16.52 -2.51 -3.00
C ASP A 135 16.70 -2.46 -4.53
N PHE A 136 17.13 -3.56 -5.14
CA PHE A 136 17.25 -3.61 -6.60
C PHE A 136 15.88 -3.54 -7.28
N ARG A 137 14.85 -4.25 -6.75
CA ARG A 137 13.46 -4.16 -7.24
C ARG A 137 12.91 -2.75 -7.15
N LEU A 138 13.17 -2.08 -6.02
CA LEU A 138 12.78 -0.67 -5.84
C LEU A 138 13.45 0.22 -6.86
N CYS A 139 14.77 0.13 -7.04
CA CYS A 139 15.48 0.93 -8.05
C CYS A 139 14.92 0.72 -9.46
N VAL A 140 14.63 -0.54 -9.86
CA VAL A 140 14.05 -0.85 -11.17
C VAL A 140 12.68 -0.18 -11.36
N GLY A 141 11.79 -0.28 -10.37
CA GLY A 141 10.46 0.34 -10.42
C GLY A 141 10.53 1.87 -10.32
N GLU A 142 11.47 2.40 -9.56
CA GLU A 142 11.65 3.84 -9.38
C GLU A 142 12.08 4.54 -10.68
N VAL A 143 12.92 3.91 -11.52
CA VAL A 143 13.25 4.44 -12.85
C VAL A 143 11.99 4.67 -13.68
N VAL A 144 10.97 3.78 -13.58
CA VAL A 144 9.69 3.98 -14.29
C VAL A 144 8.97 5.21 -13.76
N LEU A 145 8.88 5.37 -12.44
CA LEU A 145 8.19 6.51 -11.82
C LEU A 145 8.93 7.82 -12.09
N ASN A 146 10.27 7.82 -11.99
CA ASN A 146 11.09 8.98 -12.33
C ASN A 146 10.88 9.40 -13.79
N ARG A 147 10.69 8.45 -14.73
CA ARG A 147 10.36 8.76 -16.11
C ARG A 147 8.96 9.38 -16.23
N VAL A 148 7.96 8.84 -15.55
CA VAL A 148 6.60 9.40 -15.54
C VAL A 148 6.59 10.84 -15.02
N GLU A 149 7.41 11.14 -14.03
CA GLU A 149 7.54 12.48 -13.43
C GLU A 149 8.46 13.42 -14.24
N SER A 150 9.19 12.88 -15.22
CA SER A 150 10.19 13.61 -16.02
C SER A 150 9.56 14.28 -17.25
N PRO A 151 9.95 15.53 -17.57
CA PRO A 151 9.51 16.20 -18.80
C PRO A 151 10.09 15.58 -20.09
N GLU A 152 11.02 14.61 -19.99
CA GLU A 152 11.68 13.97 -21.13
C GLU A 152 10.98 12.68 -21.59
N PHE A 153 10.02 12.19 -20.80
CA PHE A 153 9.34 10.91 -21.04
C PHE A 153 7.82 11.07 -21.02
N PRO A 154 7.06 10.03 -21.43
CA PRO A 154 5.62 10.03 -21.28
C PRO A 154 5.18 10.14 -19.80
N ASP A 155 3.99 10.69 -19.57
CA ASP A 155 3.45 11.02 -18.24
C ASP A 155 2.57 9.91 -17.60
N SER A 156 2.63 8.69 -18.14
CA SER A 156 1.91 7.54 -17.58
C SER A 156 2.80 6.29 -17.53
N ILE A 157 2.57 5.45 -16.49
CA ILE A 157 3.29 4.18 -16.34
C ILE A 157 3.12 3.32 -17.59
N SER A 158 1.92 3.27 -18.15
CA SER A 158 1.65 2.48 -19.36
C SER A 158 2.48 2.94 -20.56
N GLU A 159 2.52 4.24 -20.82
CA GLU A 159 3.27 4.78 -21.96
C GLU A 159 4.78 4.63 -21.78
N VAL A 160 5.29 4.80 -20.55
CA VAL A 160 6.71 4.56 -20.23
C VAL A 160 7.08 3.09 -20.42
N VAL A 161 6.27 2.16 -19.90
CA VAL A 161 6.54 0.72 -20.00
C VAL A 161 6.51 0.22 -21.42
N TYR A 162 5.54 0.70 -22.22
CA TYR A 162 5.41 0.30 -23.64
C TYR A 162 6.13 1.21 -24.62
N GLN A 163 6.92 2.17 -24.14
CA GLN A 163 7.71 3.05 -24.99
C GLN A 163 8.68 2.24 -25.84
N LYS A 164 8.63 2.47 -27.15
CA LYS A 164 9.45 1.71 -28.11
C LYS A 164 10.95 1.80 -27.78
N GLY A 165 11.58 0.65 -27.60
CA GLY A 165 13.04 0.54 -27.39
C GLY A 165 13.49 0.70 -25.93
N GLN A 166 12.55 0.85 -24.97
CA GLN A 166 12.90 0.96 -23.56
C GLN A 166 12.90 -0.42 -22.84
N TYR A 167 11.76 -1.03 -22.68
CA TYR A 167 11.65 -2.33 -22.00
C TYR A 167 11.35 -3.43 -23.03
N ALA A 168 12.40 -4.16 -23.44
CA ALA A 168 12.25 -5.21 -24.45
C ALA A 168 11.32 -6.35 -24.01
N SER A 169 11.24 -6.59 -22.71
CA SER A 169 10.34 -7.57 -22.09
C SER A 169 8.87 -7.24 -22.27
N ALA A 170 8.48 -5.96 -22.19
CA ALA A 170 7.10 -5.50 -22.15
C ALA A 170 6.28 -5.85 -23.41
N GLY A 171 6.92 -5.95 -24.57
CA GLY A 171 6.26 -6.31 -25.83
C GLY A 171 6.09 -7.83 -26.07
N THR A 172 6.47 -8.68 -25.13
CA THR A 172 6.48 -10.13 -25.33
C THR A 172 5.20 -10.82 -24.87
N ALA A 173 4.89 -12.01 -25.45
CA ALA A 173 3.80 -12.85 -24.99
C ALA A 173 4.02 -13.33 -23.53
N ALA A 174 5.27 -13.53 -23.14
CA ALA A 174 5.63 -13.88 -21.76
C ALA A 174 5.25 -12.78 -20.78
N PHE A 175 5.54 -11.51 -21.10
CA PHE A 175 5.12 -10.37 -20.29
C PHE A 175 3.59 -10.24 -20.25
N ALA A 176 2.90 -10.44 -21.38
CA ALA A 176 1.44 -10.37 -21.42
C ALA A 176 0.78 -11.34 -20.43
N SER A 177 1.31 -12.58 -20.32
CA SER A 177 0.80 -13.62 -19.42
C SER A 177 1.42 -13.62 -18.02
N LEU A 178 2.38 -12.73 -17.74
CA LEU A 178 3.05 -12.67 -16.45
C LEU A 178 2.08 -12.21 -15.37
N VAL A 179 2.01 -12.95 -14.27
CA VAL A 179 1.38 -12.55 -13.01
C VAL A 179 2.49 -12.19 -12.03
N PRO A 180 2.50 -11.00 -11.43
CA PRO A 180 3.58 -10.59 -10.56
C PRO A 180 3.61 -11.37 -9.25
N SER A 181 4.80 -11.66 -8.74
CA SER A 181 4.98 -12.28 -7.43
C SER A 181 4.76 -11.26 -6.30
N GLN A 182 4.53 -11.75 -5.07
CA GLN A 182 4.31 -10.91 -3.90
C GLN A 182 5.42 -9.86 -3.72
N VAL A 183 6.70 -10.24 -3.80
CA VAL A 183 7.82 -9.31 -3.62
C VAL A 183 7.85 -8.19 -4.66
N CYS A 184 7.34 -8.43 -5.86
CA CYS A 184 7.25 -7.41 -6.91
C CYS A 184 6.07 -6.48 -6.68
N VAL A 185 4.94 -7.00 -6.18
CA VAL A 185 3.77 -6.20 -5.79
C VAL A 185 4.10 -5.32 -4.59
N ASP A 186 4.79 -5.87 -3.59
CA ASP A 186 5.24 -5.11 -2.40
C ASP A 186 6.17 -3.95 -2.79
N ALA A 187 7.13 -4.21 -3.70
CA ALA A 187 8.03 -3.16 -4.19
C ALA A 187 7.26 -2.07 -4.95
N ALA A 188 6.32 -2.43 -5.82
CA ALA A 188 5.48 -1.49 -6.55
C ALA A 188 4.62 -0.64 -5.61
N LEU A 189 3.98 -1.27 -4.60
CA LEU A 189 3.18 -0.56 -3.58
C LEU A 189 4.01 0.46 -2.80
N ARG A 190 5.18 0.07 -2.30
CA ARG A 190 6.08 0.97 -1.56
C ARG A 190 6.45 2.19 -2.39
N LEU A 191 6.77 1.99 -3.66
CA LEU A 191 7.07 3.08 -4.60
C LEU A 191 5.86 3.99 -4.84
N MET A 192 4.67 3.42 -5.07
CA MET A 192 3.44 4.21 -5.27
C MET A 192 2.97 4.92 -4.00
N GLN A 193 3.40 4.47 -2.83
CA GLN A 193 3.23 5.15 -1.55
C GLN A 193 4.30 6.21 -1.26
N GLY A 194 5.23 6.45 -2.21
CA GLY A 194 6.20 7.52 -2.13
C GLY A 194 7.59 7.12 -1.64
N GLU A 195 7.87 5.81 -1.44
CA GLU A 195 9.27 5.40 -1.15
C GLU A 195 10.17 5.68 -2.35
N ARG A 196 11.32 6.30 -2.10
CA ARG A 196 12.33 6.64 -3.11
C ARG A 196 13.72 6.28 -2.61
N LYS A 197 14.58 5.81 -3.51
CA LYS A 197 15.98 5.44 -3.26
C LYS A 197 16.95 6.28 -4.07
N MET A 198 16.47 6.93 -5.11
CA MET A 198 17.29 7.63 -6.10
C MET A 198 16.81 9.06 -6.31
N ALA A 199 17.63 9.87 -6.95
CA ALA A 199 17.22 11.21 -7.35
C ALA A 199 16.21 11.16 -8.51
N PRO A 200 15.31 12.16 -8.64
CA PRO A 200 14.31 12.20 -9.74
C PRO A 200 14.95 12.21 -11.13
N SER A 201 16.19 12.67 -11.27
CA SER A 201 16.94 12.67 -12.53
C SER A 201 17.50 11.32 -12.95
N VAL A 202 17.39 10.27 -12.11
CA VAL A 202 17.83 8.90 -12.44
C VAL A 202 16.75 8.22 -13.29
N VAL A 203 16.88 8.32 -14.59
CA VAL A 203 15.89 7.87 -15.59
C VAL A 203 16.40 6.77 -16.52
N PHE A 204 17.66 6.36 -16.38
CA PHE A 204 18.24 5.28 -17.16
C PHE A 204 18.66 4.09 -16.31
N GLN A 205 18.33 2.90 -16.83
CA GLN A 205 18.74 1.60 -16.30
C GLN A 205 19.21 0.74 -17.48
N SER A 206 20.44 0.22 -17.39
CA SER A 206 21.01 -0.63 -18.44
C SER A 206 22.20 -1.47 -17.96
N ASP A 207 22.65 -2.40 -18.79
CA ASP A 207 23.88 -3.18 -18.61
C ASP A 207 25.17 -2.41 -18.99
N HIS A 208 25.04 -1.17 -19.42
CA HIS A 208 26.13 -0.26 -19.77
C HIS A 208 25.83 1.17 -19.33
N GLU A 209 26.86 2.01 -19.26
CA GLU A 209 26.73 3.41 -18.85
C GLU A 209 25.98 4.23 -19.90
N GLN A 210 24.89 4.91 -19.49
CA GLN A 210 24.08 5.79 -20.33
C GLN A 210 24.07 7.23 -19.80
N GLY A 211 25.23 7.72 -19.35
CA GLY A 211 25.40 9.01 -18.76
C GLY A 211 26.18 8.95 -17.46
N GLU A 212 26.02 9.95 -16.59
CA GLU A 212 26.63 9.97 -15.27
C GLU A 212 25.98 8.90 -14.39
N ILE A 213 26.82 8.08 -13.76
CA ILE A 213 26.39 6.98 -12.91
C ILE A 213 25.95 7.51 -11.56
N PHE A 214 24.68 7.31 -11.19
CA PHE A 214 24.19 7.55 -9.83
C PHE A 214 24.54 6.37 -8.92
N SER A 215 24.21 5.14 -9.35
CA SER A 215 24.50 3.91 -8.61
C SER A 215 24.64 2.69 -9.52
N MET A 216 25.19 1.61 -8.96
CA MET A 216 25.36 0.33 -9.65
C MET A 216 24.89 -0.81 -8.75
N TYR A 217 24.28 -1.82 -9.38
CA TYR A 217 24.00 -3.09 -8.75
C TYR A 217 24.74 -4.20 -9.49
N THR A 218 25.51 -5.05 -8.79
CA THR A 218 26.27 -6.13 -9.40
C THR A 218 25.87 -7.47 -8.77
N ASP A 219 25.48 -8.42 -9.60
CA ASP A 219 25.21 -9.80 -9.21
C ASP A 219 25.94 -10.76 -10.17
N ARG A 220 26.35 -11.94 -9.67
CA ARG A 220 27.11 -12.90 -10.47
C ARG A 220 26.32 -13.48 -11.65
N ARG A 221 24.98 -13.51 -11.57
CA ARG A 221 24.10 -14.10 -12.59
C ARG A 221 23.55 -13.04 -13.53
N LEU A 222 23.23 -11.86 -12.98
CA LEU A 222 22.67 -10.74 -13.73
C LEU A 222 23.77 -9.92 -14.44
N GLY A 223 24.98 -9.86 -13.87
CA GLY A 223 26.00 -8.91 -14.28
C GLY A 223 25.86 -7.59 -13.53
N THR A 224 26.26 -6.48 -14.16
CA THR A 224 26.15 -5.15 -13.57
C THR A 224 25.01 -4.39 -14.25
N THR A 225 24.13 -3.82 -13.44
CA THR A 225 23.13 -2.85 -13.86
C THR A 225 23.55 -1.46 -13.39
N PHE A 226 23.57 -0.50 -14.31
CA PHE A 226 23.87 0.89 -14.04
C PHE A 226 22.58 1.69 -13.97
N PHE A 227 22.49 2.55 -12.95
CA PHE A 227 21.43 3.55 -12.81
C PHE A 227 22.05 4.91 -13.05
N CYS A 228 21.64 5.58 -14.13
CA CYS A 228 22.28 6.80 -14.60
C CYS A 228 21.28 7.97 -14.61
N VAL A 229 21.82 9.17 -14.36
CA VAL A 229 21.04 10.41 -14.43
C VAL A 229 20.87 10.88 -15.87
N SER A 230 19.80 11.65 -16.13
CA SER A 230 19.65 12.38 -17.39
C SER A 230 20.80 13.33 -17.65
N PRO A 231 21.29 13.45 -18.89
CA PRO A 231 22.24 14.52 -19.26
C PRO A 231 21.61 15.92 -19.15
N ASN A 232 20.29 16.04 -19.12
CA ASN A 232 19.55 17.30 -19.03
C ASN A 232 19.14 17.59 -17.58
N GLN A 233 20.11 17.58 -16.65
CA GLN A 233 19.83 17.71 -15.22
C GLN A 233 19.13 19.00 -14.82
N GLU A 234 19.24 20.04 -15.64
CA GLU A 234 18.56 21.34 -15.45
C GLU A 234 17.03 21.25 -15.51
N LEU A 235 16.48 20.14 -16.06
CA LEU A 235 15.04 19.88 -16.11
C LEU A 235 14.48 19.31 -14.80
N TYR A 236 15.34 18.93 -13.87
CA TYR A 236 14.95 18.27 -12.63
C TYR A 236 15.12 19.19 -11.42
N PRO A 237 14.18 19.17 -10.48
CA PRO A 237 14.32 19.97 -9.28
C PRO A 237 15.58 19.55 -8.52
N ILE A 238 16.35 20.56 -8.09
CA ILE A 238 17.47 20.34 -7.17
C ILE A 238 16.85 19.96 -5.82
N PRO A 239 17.23 18.83 -5.19
CA PRO A 239 16.75 18.52 -3.85
C PRO A 239 17.08 19.71 -2.91
N GLU A 240 16.08 20.22 -2.22
CA GLU A 240 16.30 21.17 -1.13
C GLU A 240 16.98 20.40 0.02
N ASP A 241 18.16 20.87 0.47
CA ASP A 241 18.93 20.31 1.59
C ASP A 241 18.21 20.40 2.94
#